data_fc474d9122950c681a5741a55390648b
#
_entry.id   fc474d9122950c681a5741a55390648b
#
_cell.length_a   1.000
_cell.length_b   1.000
_cell.length_c   1.000
_cell.angle_alpha   90.00
_cell.angle_beta   90.00
_cell.angle_gamma   90.00
#
_symmetry.space_group_name_H-M   'P 1'
#
loop_
_entity.id
_entity.type
_entity.pdbx_description
1 polymer ?
#
loop_
_entity_poly.entity_id
_entity_poly.type
_entity_poly.pdbx_seq_one_letter_code
_entity_poly.pdbx_strand_id
1 'polypeptide(L)'
;VNSINWQPNALRQLRKIDAHAGKQIRIAVTTELVDLSSARNVKALKDHEYGYRLRVGNYRVFFEFDGAVRIVSVEEVRKRDERTY
;
A
#
# COMPACT_ATOMS: atom_id res chain seq x y z
N VAL A 1 -2.05 15.31 -8.06
CA VAL A 1 -1.71 14.63 -6.81
C VAL A 1 -2.90 13.83 -6.30
N ASN A 2 -2.70 12.56 -5.97
CA ASN A 2 -3.77 11.72 -5.45
C ASN A 2 -3.96 11.93 -3.96
N SER A 3 -5.20 11.84 -3.49
CA SER A 3 -5.48 11.80 -2.07
C SER A 3 -5.32 10.36 -1.57
N ILE A 4 -4.79 10.22 -0.37
CA ILE A 4 -4.58 8.90 0.26
C ILE A 4 -5.63 8.70 1.34
N ASN A 5 -6.40 7.64 1.20
CA ASN A 5 -7.42 7.26 2.18
C ASN A 5 -7.03 5.92 2.80
N TRP A 6 -6.72 5.91 4.09
CA TRP A 6 -6.35 4.70 4.82
C TRP A 6 -7.61 4.04 5.34
N GLN A 7 -7.87 2.82 4.89
CA GLN A 7 -9.00 2.05 5.40
C GLN A 7 -8.73 1.59 6.84
N PRO A 8 -9.78 1.40 7.65
CA PRO A 8 -9.60 1.02 9.07
C PRO A 8 -8.76 -0.24 9.27
N ASN A 9 -8.90 -1.22 8.39
CA ASN A 9 -8.13 -2.45 8.48
C ASN A 9 -6.64 -2.19 8.29
N ALA A 10 -6.29 -1.35 7.31
CA ALA A 10 -4.89 -1.00 7.06
C ALA A 10 -4.29 -0.24 8.24
N LEU A 11 -5.03 0.70 8.82
CA LEU A 11 -4.57 1.44 10.01
C LEU A 11 -4.35 0.50 11.20
N ARG A 12 -5.26 -0.45 11.39
CA ARG A 12 -5.14 -1.44 12.46
C ARG A 12 -3.88 -2.29 12.28
N GLN A 13 -3.61 -2.71 11.07
CA GLN A 13 -2.43 -3.49 10.75
C GLN A 13 -1.14 -2.71 10.99
N LEU A 14 -1.12 -1.43 10.63
CA LEU A 14 0.03 -0.56 10.88
C LEU A 14 0.35 -0.44 12.37
N ARG A 15 -0.65 -0.45 13.22
CA ARG A 15 -0.45 -0.36 14.67
C ARG A 15 0.17 -1.62 15.26
N LYS A 16 0.01 -2.75 14.58
CA LYS A 16 0.49 -4.04 15.06
C LYS A 16 1.91 -4.37 14.63
N ILE A 17 2.44 -3.65 13.66
CA ILE A 17 3.79 -3.89 13.18
C ILE A 17 4.79 -2.99 13.90
N ASP A 18 6.07 -3.33 13.78
CA ASP A 18 7.16 -2.56 14.34
C ASP A 18 7.06 -1.06 13.94
N ALA A 19 7.31 -0.16 14.89
CA ALA A 19 7.15 1.27 14.68
C ALA A 19 8.03 1.79 13.53
N HIS A 20 9.24 1.26 13.40
CA HIS A 20 10.16 1.64 12.32
C HIS A 20 9.59 1.23 10.96
N ALA A 21 9.11 0.00 10.85
CA ALA A 21 8.49 -0.48 9.60
C ALA A 21 7.22 0.29 9.28
N GLY A 22 6.40 0.59 10.28
CA GLY A 22 5.19 1.38 10.10
C GLY A 22 5.48 2.77 9.57
N LYS A 23 6.52 3.42 10.10
CA LYS A 23 6.95 4.73 9.63
C LYS A 23 7.41 4.67 8.17
N GLN A 24 8.19 3.65 7.82
CA GLN A 24 8.66 3.49 6.45
C GLN A 24 7.50 3.26 5.48
N ILE A 25 6.50 2.48 5.87
CA ILE A 25 5.32 2.25 5.05
C ILE A 25 4.55 3.55 4.83
N ARG A 26 4.35 4.35 5.87
CA ARG A 26 3.66 5.64 5.74
C ARG A 26 4.40 6.58 4.80
N ILE A 27 5.71 6.66 4.93
CA ILE A 27 6.53 7.51 4.06
C ILE A 27 6.43 7.02 2.62
N ALA A 28 6.56 5.72 2.39
CA ALA A 28 6.48 5.17 1.04
C ALA A 28 5.12 5.42 0.40
N VAL A 29 4.04 5.22 1.14
CA VAL A 29 2.68 5.47 0.64
C VAL A 29 2.51 6.93 0.27
N THR A 30 2.89 7.85 1.14
CA THR A 30 2.72 9.29 0.90
C THR A 30 3.67 9.82 -0.17
N THR A 31 4.79 9.15 -0.42
CA THR A 31 5.74 9.55 -1.44
C THR A 31 5.39 8.95 -2.80
N GLU A 32 5.06 7.66 -2.84
CA GLU A 32 4.89 6.95 -4.10
C GLU A 32 3.46 6.99 -4.64
N LEU A 33 2.46 6.86 -3.78
CA LEU A 33 1.08 6.72 -4.24
C LEU A 33 0.38 8.03 -4.54
N VAL A 34 1.00 9.16 -4.22
CA VAL A 34 0.45 10.47 -4.59
C VAL A 34 0.56 10.74 -6.09
N ASP A 35 1.46 10.05 -6.77
CA ASP A 35 1.58 10.12 -8.23
C ASP A 35 1.98 8.74 -8.75
N LEU A 36 0.99 8.00 -9.26
CA LEU A 36 1.23 6.62 -9.72
C LEU A 36 2.03 6.57 -11.01
N SER A 37 2.09 7.64 -11.78
CA SER A 37 2.86 7.66 -13.02
C SER A 37 4.37 7.61 -12.77
N SER A 38 4.82 8.06 -11.62
CA SER A 38 6.24 8.04 -11.22
C SER A 38 6.51 7.06 -10.08
N ALA A 39 5.51 6.31 -9.64
CA ALA A 39 5.64 5.41 -8.51
C ALA A 39 6.58 4.24 -8.82
N ARG A 40 7.40 3.89 -7.83
CA ARG A 40 8.28 2.73 -7.88
C ARG A 40 7.69 1.62 -7.02
N ASN A 41 8.02 0.38 -7.35
CA ASN A 41 7.61 -0.79 -6.57
C ASN A 41 6.10 -0.99 -6.53
N VAL A 42 5.37 -0.38 -7.47
CA VAL A 42 3.92 -0.54 -7.61
C VAL A 42 3.67 -1.51 -8.76
N LYS A 43 2.77 -2.46 -8.51
CA LYS A 43 2.38 -3.44 -9.52
C LYS A 43 0.86 -3.55 -9.55
N ALA A 44 0.30 -3.52 -10.76
CA ALA A 44 -1.11 -3.84 -10.97
C ALA A 44 -1.30 -5.36 -10.85
N LEU A 45 -2.34 -5.78 -10.15
CA LEU A 45 -2.61 -7.19 -9.89
C LEU A 45 -3.75 -7.69 -10.74
N LYS A 46 -3.60 -8.92 -11.25
CA LYS A 46 -4.64 -9.62 -12.00
C LYS A 46 -5.24 -10.71 -11.12
N ASP A 47 -6.56 -10.88 -11.22
CA ASP A 47 -7.27 -11.96 -10.52
C ASP A 47 -6.95 -12.00 -9.03
N HIS A 48 -6.85 -10.82 -8.44
CA HIS A 48 -6.54 -10.63 -7.04
C HIS A 48 -7.66 -9.83 -6.38
N GLU A 49 -7.78 -10.00 -5.08
CA GLU A 49 -8.75 -9.31 -4.24
C GLU A 49 -8.61 -7.79 -4.34
N TYR A 50 -7.36 -7.30 -4.53
CA TYR A 50 -7.05 -5.88 -4.66
C TYR A 50 -6.46 -5.58 -6.02
N GLY A 51 -6.61 -4.33 -6.48
CA GLY A 51 -6.15 -3.94 -7.80
C GLY A 51 -4.65 -3.67 -7.91
N TYR A 52 -4.01 -3.24 -6.82
CA TYR A 52 -2.61 -2.83 -6.85
C TYR A 52 -1.86 -3.21 -5.59
N ARG A 53 -0.53 -3.27 -5.72
CA ARG A 53 0.37 -3.56 -4.62
C ARG A 53 1.56 -2.60 -4.65
N LEU A 54 1.91 -2.05 -3.47
CA LEU A 54 3.15 -1.33 -3.25
C LEU A 54 4.05 -2.19 -2.36
N ARG A 55 5.28 -2.41 -2.80
CA ARG A 55 6.26 -3.16 -2.01
C ARG A 55 7.09 -2.20 -1.18
N VAL A 56 7.16 -2.44 0.14
CA VAL A 56 7.97 -1.66 1.08
C VAL A 56 8.76 -2.63 1.94
N GLY A 57 10.03 -2.85 1.63
CA GLY A 57 10.85 -3.81 2.35
C GLY A 57 10.23 -5.21 2.34
N ASN A 58 9.95 -5.75 3.52
CA ASN A 58 9.31 -7.06 3.68
C ASN A 58 7.79 -6.98 3.76
N TYR A 59 7.22 -5.81 3.46
CA TYR A 59 5.78 -5.59 3.53
C TYR A 59 5.19 -5.34 2.17
N ARG A 60 3.92 -5.69 2.01
CA ARG A 60 3.12 -5.38 0.83
C ARG A 60 1.94 -4.55 1.26
N VAL A 61 1.75 -3.43 0.59
CA VAL A 61 0.62 -2.54 0.82
C VAL A 61 -0.34 -2.71 -0.33
N PHE A 62 -1.53 -3.23 -0.07
CA PHE A 62 -2.55 -3.43 -1.10
C PHE A 62 -3.47 -2.23 -1.12
N PHE A 63 -3.75 -1.74 -2.30
CA PHE A 63 -4.58 -0.57 -2.45
C PHE A 63 -5.42 -0.60 -3.72
N GLU A 64 -6.46 0.21 -3.73
CA GLU A 64 -7.26 0.50 -4.90
C GLU A 64 -7.05 1.94 -5.32
N PHE A 65 -7.22 2.20 -6.60
CA PHE A 65 -7.07 3.55 -7.13
C PHE A 65 -8.24 3.90 -8.03
N ASP A 66 -8.90 5.01 -7.72
CA ASP A 66 -9.94 5.59 -8.56
C ASP A 66 -9.36 6.81 -9.27
N GLY A 67 -9.08 6.68 -10.55
CA GLY A 67 -8.47 7.74 -11.35
C GLY A 67 -9.41 8.90 -11.65
N ALA A 68 -10.73 8.67 -11.59
CA ALA A 68 -11.70 9.73 -11.88
C ALA A 68 -11.72 10.79 -10.78
N VAL A 69 -11.59 10.38 -9.53
CA VAL A 69 -11.58 11.28 -8.37
C VAL A 69 -10.18 11.38 -7.73
N ARG A 70 -9.23 10.65 -8.26
CA ARG A 70 -7.83 10.62 -7.80
C ARG A 70 -7.69 10.29 -6.33
N ILE A 71 -8.35 9.21 -5.92
CA ILE A 71 -8.27 8.69 -4.56
C ILE A 71 -7.58 7.34 -4.57
N VAL A 72 -6.57 7.19 -3.72
CA VAL A 72 -5.93 5.91 -3.43
C VAL A 72 -6.47 5.42 -2.10
N SER A 73 -7.09 4.24 -2.11
CA SER A 73 -7.60 3.61 -0.88
C SER A 73 -6.67 2.51 -0.45
N VAL A 74 -5.95 2.72 0.66
CA VAL A 74 -5.05 1.71 1.21
C VAL A 74 -5.88 0.71 2.00
N GLU A 75 -5.99 -0.51 1.48
CA GLU A 75 -6.91 -1.53 1.99
C GLU A 75 -6.26 -2.44 3.02
N GLU A 76 -5.03 -2.85 2.79
CA GLU A 76 -4.41 -3.86 3.63
C GLU A 76 -2.89 -3.75 3.60
N VAL A 77 -2.25 -4.02 4.74
CA VAL A 77 -0.80 -4.10 4.88
C VAL A 77 -0.47 -5.51 5.36
N ARG A 78 0.32 -6.25 4.59
CA ARG A 78 0.72 -7.60 4.92
C ARG A 78 2.24 -7.73 4.95
N LYS A 79 2.74 -8.49 5.91
CA LYS A 79 4.14 -8.87 5.92
C LYS A 79 4.35 -9.99 4.90
N ARG A 80 5.42 -9.90 4.13
CA ARG A 80 5.79 -10.96 3.21
C ARG A 80 6.20 -12.19 4.01
N ASP A 81 5.52 -13.32 3.74
CA ASP A 81 5.84 -14.59 4.39
C ASP A 81 6.80 -15.37 3.52
N GLU A 82 8.01 -15.60 4.02
CA GLU A 82 9.04 -16.34 3.30
C GLU A 82 8.65 -17.80 3.05
N ARG A 83 7.72 -18.32 3.84
CA ARG A 83 7.26 -19.71 3.70
C ARG A 83 6.32 -19.93 2.53
N THR A 84 5.87 -18.87 1.90
CA THR A 84 4.92 -18.96 0.80
C THR A 84 5.60 -19.34 -0.53
N TYR A 85 6.89 -19.40 -0.54
CA TYR A 85 7.68 -19.69 -1.75
C TYR A 85 8.44 -20.98 -1.67
#